data_c1e0f1f3c98b49618f911dface9bce1c
#
_entry.id   c1e0f1f3c98b49618f911dface9bce1c
#
_cell.length_a   1.000
_cell.length_b   1.000
_cell.length_c   1.000
_cell.angle_alpha   90.00
_cell.angle_beta   90.00
_cell.angle_gamma   90.00
#
_symmetry.space_group_name_H-M   'P 1'
#
loop_
_entity.id
_entity.type
_entity.pdbx_description
1 polymer ?
#
loop_
_entity_poly.entity_id
_entity_poly.type
_entity_poly.pdbx_seq_one_letter_code
_entity_poly.pdbx_strand_id
1 'polypeptide(L)'
;AEYFRDKGGKDVLLFIDNIFRFTQAGSEVSALLGRMPSAVGYQPTLQTEMGALQERITSTKNGSITSVQAVYVPADDLTDPAPATTFAHLDATTVLSRAISEMGIYPAVDPLESTSRILDPKVVGEEHYKVARGVQEILQKYKELQDIIAILGMDELSEDEKLVVDRARKVQRFLSQPFFVAEQFTGSPGRYVPLKETIRGFKEILAGQHDDLPEGAFYMVGTIDEAIEKAEKMKKGE
;
A
#
# COMPACT_ATOMS: atom_id res chain seq x y z
N ALA A 1 -26.15 5.26 -3.47
CA ALA A 1 -25.22 6.30 -3.03
C ALA A 1 -25.66 7.67 -3.52
N GLU A 2 -25.83 7.88 -4.84
CA GLU A 2 -26.18 9.16 -5.44
C GLU A 2 -27.47 9.79 -4.87
N TYR A 3 -28.50 8.99 -4.60
CA TYR A 3 -29.73 9.47 -3.99
C TYR A 3 -29.48 10.12 -2.61
N PHE A 4 -28.68 9.48 -1.79
CA PHE A 4 -28.32 10.02 -0.45
C PHE A 4 -27.45 11.27 -0.55
N ARG A 5 -26.54 11.32 -1.51
CA ARG A 5 -25.73 12.51 -1.78
C ARG A 5 -26.59 13.67 -2.28
N ASP A 6 -27.37 13.44 -3.33
CA ASP A 6 -28.00 14.53 -4.10
C ASP A 6 -29.34 15.00 -3.49
N LYS A 7 -30.13 14.07 -2.94
CA LYS A 7 -31.43 14.37 -2.31
C LYS A 7 -31.33 14.45 -0.79
N GLY A 8 -30.47 13.63 -0.19
CA GLY A 8 -30.29 13.59 1.26
C GLY A 8 -29.25 14.57 1.78
N GLY A 9 -28.44 15.19 0.92
CA GLY A 9 -27.34 16.10 1.31
C GLY A 9 -26.32 15.42 2.23
N LYS A 10 -26.00 14.14 1.96
CA LYS A 10 -25.12 13.32 2.81
C LYS A 10 -23.74 13.10 2.18
N ASP A 11 -22.76 12.96 3.05
CA ASP A 11 -21.49 12.35 2.70
C ASP A 11 -21.64 10.84 2.81
N VAL A 12 -21.39 10.13 1.73
CA VAL A 12 -21.67 8.70 1.57
C VAL A 12 -20.37 7.93 1.43
N LEU A 13 -20.19 6.88 2.22
CA LEU A 13 -19.13 5.90 2.04
C LEU A 13 -19.65 4.69 1.27
N LEU A 14 -19.08 4.43 0.10
CA LEU A 14 -19.47 3.36 -0.81
C LEU A 14 -18.38 2.27 -0.83
N PHE A 15 -18.75 1.04 -0.50
CA PHE A 15 -17.88 -0.12 -0.64
C PHE A 15 -18.26 -0.93 -1.87
N ILE A 16 -17.27 -1.30 -2.69
CA ILE A 16 -17.43 -2.16 -3.87
C ILE A 16 -16.47 -3.34 -3.73
N ASP A 17 -17.02 -4.52 -3.55
CA ASP A 17 -16.26 -5.77 -3.51
C ASP A 17 -16.88 -6.76 -4.53
N ASN A 18 -16.39 -6.90 -5.69
CA ASN A 18 -15.14 -6.45 -6.30
C ASN A 18 -15.46 -5.75 -7.65
N ILE A 19 -14.82 -4.63 -7.95
CA ILE A 19 -15.10 -3.88 -9.20
C ILE A 19 -14.73 -4.68 -10.47
N PHE A 20 -13.80 -5.61 -10.39
CA PHE A 20 -13.46 -6.51 -11.49
C PHE A 20 -14.67 -7.30 -12.00
N ARG A 21 -15.63 -7.63 -11.14
CA ARG A 21 -16.86 -8.35 -11.53
C ARG A 21 -17.74 -7.53 -12.47
N PHE A 22 -17.72 -6.22 -12.32
CA PHE A 22 -18.38 -5.32 -13.27
C PHE A 22 -17.76 -5.42 -14.67
N THR A 23 -16.45 -5.43 -14.78
CA THR A 23 -15.72 -5.64 -16.04
C THR A 23 -16.01 -7.01 -16.63
N GLN A 24 -15.98 -8.05 -15.81
CA GLN A 24 -16.27 -9.42 -16.25
C GLN A 24 -17.68 -9.56 -16.81
N ALA A 25 -18.69 -9.03 -16.13
CA ALA A 25 -20.08 -9.00 -16.62
C ALA A 25 -20.19 -8.25 -17.95
N GLY A 26 -19.51 -7.12 -18.09
CA GLY A 26 -19.45 -6.35 -19.34
C GLY A 26 -18.84 -7.15 -20.49
N SER A 27 -17.80 -7.95 -20.25
CA SER A 27 -17.19 -8.81 -21.29
C SER A 27 -18.14 -9.95 -21.73
N GLU A 28 -18.85 -10.54 -20.79
CA GLU A 28 -19.85 -11.58 -21.08
C GLU A 28 -20.99 -11.03 -21.96
N VAL A 29 -21.54 -9.88 -21.61
CA VAL A 29 -22.59 -9.21 -22.39
C VAL A 29 -22.07 -8.83 -23.79
N SER A 30 -20.84 -8.32 -23.89
CA SER A 30 -20.22 -7.97 -25.16
C SER A 30 -20.08 -9.19 -26.07
N ALA A 31 -19.69 -10.34 -25.53
CA ALA A 31 -19.58 -11.61 -26.25
C ALA A 31 -20.97 -12.08 -26.75
N LEU A 32 -22.00 -11.99 -25.92
CA LEU A 32 -23.38 -12.33 -26.30
C LEU A 32 -23.90 -11.44 -27.44
N LEU A 33 -23.47 -10.18 -27.49
CA LEU A 33 -23.82 -9.24 -28.56
C LEU A 33 -22.98 -9.43 -29.84
N GLY A 34 -22.09 -10.40 -29.87
CA GLY A 34 -21.22 -10.69 -31.02
C GLY A 34 -20.21 -9.60 -31.32
N ARG A 35 -19.84 -8.78 -30.35
CA ARG A 35 -18.82 -7.73 -30.53
C ARG A 35 -17.42 -8.36 -30.59
N MET A 36 -16.58 -7.83 -31.48
CA MET A 36 -15.19 -8.26 -31.58
C MET A 36 -14.45 -7.90 -30.29
N PRO A 37 -13.79 -8.87 -29.62
CA PRO A 37 -13.05 -8.59 -28.40
C PRO A 37 -11.83 -7.71 -28.68
N SER A 38 -11.46 -6.92 -27.66
CA SER A 38 -10.22 -6.14 -27.63
C SER A 38 -9.07 -6.95 -26.99
N ALA A 39 -8.01 -6.27 -26.54
CA ALA A 39 -6.87 -6.91 -25.91
C ALA A 39 -7.30 -7.82 -24.74
N VAL A 40 -6.65 -8.97 -24.63
CA VAL A 40 -6.89 -9.99 -23.57
C VAL A 40 -8.32 -10.52 -23.54
N GLY A 41 -9.10 -10.30 -24.61
CA GLY A 41 -10.49 -10.75 -24.70
C GLY A 41 -11.53 -9.87 -24.03
N TYR A 42 -11.15 -8.69 -23.53
CA TYR A 42 -12.09 -7.73 -22.94
C TYR A 42 -12.96 -7.04 -24.00
N GLN A 43 -14.06 -6.47 -23.55
CA GLN A 43 -14.96 -5.69 -24.41
C GLN A 43 -14.30 -4.43 -24.98
N PRO A 44 -14.59 -4.02 -26.22
CA PRO A 44 -14.04 -2.79 -26.78
C PRO A 44 -14.53 -1.53 -26.07
N THR A 45 -15.63 -1.62 -25.32
CA THR A 45 -16.25 -0.55 -24.54
C THR A 45 -15.78 -0.47 -23.09
N LEU A 46 -14.76 -1.24 -22.71
CA LEU A 46 -14.28 -1.33 -21.31
C LEU A 46 -14.03 0.04 -20.65
N GLN A 47 -13.28 0.91 -21.32
CA GLN A 47 -12.96 2.24 -20.79
C GLN A 47 -14.20 3.12 -20.63
N THR A 48 -15.11 3.08 -21.61
CA THR A 48 -16.34 3.85 -21.57
C THR A 48 -17.27 3.38 -20.45
N GLU A 49 -17.43 2.07 -20.30
CA GLU A 49 -18.26 1.48 -19.24
C GLU A 49 -17.71 1.76 -17.86
N MET A 50 -16.39 1.58 -17.67
CA MET A 50 -15.72 1.87 -16.39
C MET A 50 -15.80 3.37 -16.08
N GLY A 51 -15.53 4.25 -17.04
CA GLY A 51 -15.64 5.70 -16.87
C GLY A 51 -17.05 6.13 -16.49
N ALA A 52 -18.08 5.61 -17.17
CA ALA A 52 -19.47 5.91 -16.86
C ALA A 52 -19.88 5.53 -15.43
N LEU A 53 -19.30 4.47 -14.86
CA LEU A 53 -19.51 4.10 -13.46
C LEU A 53 -18.71 4.98 -12.50
N GLN A 54 -17.40 5.12 -12.74
CA GLN A 54 -16.48 5.77 -11.82
C GLN A 54 -16.70 7.28 -11.71
N GLU A 55 -17.03 7.96 -12.80
CA GLU A 55 -17.30 9.41 -12.81
C GLU A 55 -18.54 9.81 -11.96
N ARG A 56 -19.39 8.86 -11.60
CA ARG A 56 -20.52 9.08 -10.69
C ARG A 56 -20.09 9.15 -9.22
N ILE A 57 -18.91 8.62 -8.92
CA ILE A 57 -18.31 8.62 -7.57
C ILE A 57 -17.57 9.94 -7.40
N THR A 58 -18.28 10.96 -6.99
CA THR A 58 -17.75 12.32 -6.93
C THR A 58 -18.46 13.16 -5.87
N SER A 59 -17.86 14.30 -5.53
CA SER A 59 -18.48 15.34 -4.72
C SER A 59 -19.35 16.24 -5.58
N THR A 60 -20.48 16.68 -5.04
CA THR A 60 -21.39 17.66 -5.63
C THR A 60 -21.57 18.84 -4.66
N LYS A 61 -22.42 19.79 -5.04
CA LYS A 61 -22.78 20.90 -4.14
C LYS A 61 -23.55 20.45 -2.89
N ASN A 62 -24.18 19.29 -2.95
CA ASN A 62 -25.07 18.79 -1.90
C ASN A 62 -24.40 17.80 -0.94
N GLY A 63 -23.35 17.10 -1.37
CA GLY A 63 -22.67 16.09 -0.58
C GLY A 63 -21.58 15.39 -1.38
N SER A 64 -21.00 14.34 -0.80
CA SER A 64 -19.90 13.59 -1.41
C SER A 64 -20.15 12.08 -1.44
N ILE A 65 -19.44 11.39 -2.34
CA ILE A 65 -19.29 9.94 -2.30
C ILE A 65 -17.79 9.63 -2.23
N THR A 66 -17.39 8.96 -1.16
CA THR A 66 -16.06 8.36 -1.03
C THR A 66 -16.19 6.85 -1.23
N SER A 67 -15.36 6.26 -2.07
CA SER A 67 -15.42 4.80 -2.29
C SER A 67 -14.17 4.08 -1.80
N VAL A 68 -14.39 2.86 -1.31
CA VAL A 68 -13.35 1.86 -1.09
C VAL A 68 -13.66 0.68 -1.99
N GLN A 69 -12.77 0.41 -2.94
CA GLN A 69 -13.00 -0.59 -3.97
C GLN A 69 -11.94 -1.68 -3.89
N ALA A 70 -12.37 -2.94 -3.76
CA ALA A 70 -11.49 -4.07 -3.99
C ALA A 70 -11.33 -4.28 -5.50
N VAL A 71 -10.08 -4.44 -5.94
CA VAL A 71 -9.74 -4.67 -7.35
C VAL A 71 -8.98 -5.99 -7.44
N TYR A 72 -9.60 -6.99 -8.08
CA TYR A 72 -8.90 -8.22 -8.41
C TYR A 72 -7.95 -7.98 -9.58
N VAL A 73 -6.71 -8.43 -9.42
CA VAL A 73 -5.66 -8.30 -10.43
C VAL A 73 -5.35 -9.70 -10.97
N PRO A 74 -5.79 -10.02 -12.21
CA PRO A 74 -5.54 -11.34 -12.80
C PRO A 74 -4.04 -11.63 -12.90
N ALA A 75 -3.62 -12.80 -12.42
CA ALA A 75 -2.23 -13.27 -12.46
C ALA A 75 -1.19 -12.30 -11.84
N ASP A 76 -1.62 -11.46 -10.91
CA ASP A 76 -0.81 -10.39 -10.29
C ASP A 76 -0.26 -9.37 -11.32
N ASP A 77 -0.86 -9.28 -12.51
CA ASP A 77 -0.46 -8.37 -13.59
C ASP A 77 -1.23 -7.05 -13.50
N LEU A 78 -0.59 -6.03 -12.92
CA LEU A 78 -1.14 -4.67 -12.81
C LEU A 78 -1.35 -3.99 -14.17
N THR A 79 -0.75 -4.53 -15.24
CA THR A 79 -0.88 -4.00 -16.61
C THR A 79 -2.06 -4.61 -17.38
N ASP A 80 -2.75 -5.61 -16.80
CA ASP A 80 -3.99 -6.15 -17.37
C ASP A 80 -5.00 -5.00 -17.62
N PRO A 81 -5.68 -4.96 -18.78
CA PRO A 81 -6.58 -3.86 -19.13
C PRO A 81 -7.67 -3.55 -18.11
N ALA A 82 -8.17 -4.54 -17.37
CA ALA A 82 -9.24 -4.32 -16.39
C ALA A 82 -8.77 -3.52 -15.16
N PRO A 83 -7.73 -3.96 -14.41
CA PRO A 83 -7.21 -3.16 -13.31
C PRO A 83 -6.59 -1.85 -13.80
N ALA A 84 -5.85 -1.83 -14.91
CA ALA A 84 -5.23 -0.62 -15.43
C ALA A 84 -6.26 0.49 -15.75
N THR A 85 -7.40 0.10 -16.37
CA THR A 85 -8.50 1.04 -16.64
C THR A 85 -9.13 1.54 -15.34
N THR A 86 -9.29 0.67 -14.33
CA THR A 86 -9.83 1.04 -13.02
C THR A 86 -8.91 2.02 -12.31
N PHE A 87 -7.61 1.76 -12.28
CA PHE A 87 -6.61 2.59 -11.57
C PHE A 87 -6.58 4.04 -12.07
N ALA A 88 -6.86 4.26 -13.35
CA ALA A 88 -6.93 5.61 -13.92
C ALA A 88 -7.98 6.53 -13.26
N HIS A 89 -8.99 5.95 -12.62
CA HIS A 89 -10.07 6.66 -11.95
C HIS A 89 -9.89 6.79 -10.43
N LEU A 90 -8.88 6.14 -9.86
CA LEU A 90 -8.68 6.11 -8.41
C LEU A 90 -7.78 7.25 -7.94
N ASP A 91 -8.10 7.83 -6.79
CA ASP A 91 -7.29 8.88 -6.14
C ASP A 91 -6.16 8.30 -5.29
N ALA A 92 -6.33 7.08 -4.81
CA ALA A 92 -5.31 6.33 -4.07
C ALA A 92 -5.41 4.84 -4.40
N THR A 93 -4.26 4.19 -4.45
CA THR A 93 -4.14 2.75 -4.63
C THR A 93 -3.30 2.15 -3.52
N THR A 94 -3.78 1.05 -2.94
CA THR A 94 -3.03 0.24 -1.99
C THR A 94 -2.80 -1.12 -2.64
N VAL A 95 -1.56 -1.39 -3.02
CA VAL A 95 -1.18 -2.63 -3.70
C VAL A 95 -0.71 -3.66 -2.69
N LEU A 96 -1.35 -4.84 -2.68
CA LEU A 96 -0.92 -5.98 -1.88
C LEU A 96 0.02 -6.87 -2.70
N SER A 97 1.16 -7.22 -2.13
CA SER A 97 2.22 -7.99 -2.79
C SER A 97 2.38 -9.37 -2.16
N ARG A 98 2.38 -10.44 -3.00
CA ARG A 98 2.68 -11.80 -2.53
C ARG A 98 4.12 -11.91 -2.02
N ALA A 99 5.07 -11.30 -2.71
CA ALA A 99 6.47 -11.32 -2.31
C ALA A 99 6.68 -10.74 -0.89
N ILE A 100 5.97 -9.66 -0.56
CA ILE A 100 6.01 -9.07 0.79
C ILE A 100 5.34 -9.99 1.82
N SER A 101 4.23 -10.64 1.46
CA SER A 101 3.58 -11.65 2.30
C SER A 101 4.48 -12.85 2.58
N GLU A 102 5.21 -13.33 1.59
CA GLU A 102 6.17 -14.44 1.71
C GLU A 102 7.34 -14.11 2.66
N MET A 103 7.70 -12.83 2.78
CA MET A 103 8.67 -12.36 3.78
C MET A 103 8.08 -12.27 5.20
N GLY A 104 6.81 -12.61 5.39
CA GLY A 104 6.11 -12.52 6.67
C GLY A 104 5.76 -11.11 7.11
N ILE A 105 5.78 -10.13 6.20
CA ILE A 105 5.44 -8.74 6.49
C ILE A 105 3.94 -8.53 6.27
N TYR A 106 3.23 -8.14 7.33
CA TYR A 106 1.80 -7.87 7.32
C TYR A 106 1.52 -6.51 7.99
N PRO A 107 0.71 -5.63 7.34
CA PRO A 107 0.05 -5.80 6.04
C PRO A 107 1.06 -5.95 4.89
N ALA A 108 0.75 -6.81 3.93
CA ALA A 108 1.61 -7.06 2.79
C ALA A 108 1.47 -5.96 1.70
N VAL A 109 1.49 -4.72 2.12
CA VAL A 109 1.37 -3.55 1.24
C VAL A 109 2.71 -3.22 0.62
N ASP A 110 2.73 -3.06 -0.71
CA ASP A 110 3.91 -2.58 -1.42
C ASP A 110 3.95 -1.04 -1.39
N PRO A 111 4.88 -0.42 -0.67
CA PRO A 111 4.96 1.04 -0.56
C PRO A 111 5.50 1.72 -1.82
N LEU A 112 6.14 0.97 -2.74
CA LEU A 112 6.67 1.50 -4.00
C LEU A 112 5.60 1.52 -5.09
N GLU A 113 4.71 0.51 -5.11
CA GLU A 113 3.62 0.42 -6.08
C GLU A 113 2.33 1.13 -5.61
N SER A 114 2.22 1.43 -4.32
CA SER A 114 1.07 2.13 -3.75
C SER A 114 1.21 3.64 -3.91
N THR A 115 0.10 4.31 -4.26
CA THR A 115 0.09 5.75 -4.54
C THR A 115 -1.09 6.44 -3.88
N SER A 116 -0.96 7.76 -3.65
CA SER A 116 -2.06 8.61 -3.20
C SER A 116 -1.90 10.04 -3.70
N ARG A 117 -2.95 10.61 -4.26
CA ARG A 117 -2.96 12.02 -4.72
C ARG A 117 -2.88 13.01 -3.57
N ILE A 118 -3.35 12.63 -2.38
CA ILE A 118 -3.26 13.50 -1.20
C ILE A 118 -1.87 13.51 -0.56
N LEU A 119 -0.94 12.67 -1.00
CA LEU A 119 0.47 12.73 -0.56
C LEU A 119 1.17 13.91 -1.27
N ASP A 120 0.76 15.10 -0.90
CA ASP A 120 1.27 16.39 -1.38
C ASP A 120 1.57 17.27 -0.15
N PRO A 121 2.70 18.01 -0.13
CA PRO A 121 3.08 18.84 1.03
C PRO A 121 2.01 19.84 1.46
N LYS A 122 1.22 20.35 0.51
CA LYS A 122 0.11 21.28 0.79
C LYS A 122 -1.07 20.65 1.49
N VAL A 123 -1.21 19.32 1.41
CA VAL A 123 -2.32 18.56 2.00
C VAL A 123 -1.90 17.93 3.32
N VAL A 124 -0.83 17.13 3.30
CA VAL A 124 -0.38 16.35 4.46
C VAL A 124 0.68 17.06 5.31
N GLY A 125 1.23 18.18 4.82
CA GLY A 125 2.33 18.90 5.44
C GLY A 125 3.70 18.37 5.02
N GLU A 126 4.70 19.25 5.14
CA GLU A 126 6.08 19.00 4.71
C GLU A 126 6.73 17.79 5.41
N GLU A 127 6.50 17.64 6.71
CA GLU A 127 7.11 16.56 7.49
C GLU A 127 6.61 15.19 7.03
N HIS A 128 5.31 14.99 6.96
CA HIS A 128 4.71 13.75 6.50
C HIS A 128 5.17 13.41 5.08
N TYR A 129 5.11 14.39 4.18
CA TYR A 129 5.55 14.21 2.79
C TYR A 129 7.02 13.76 2.70
N LYS A 130 7.93 14.46 3.40
CA LYS A 130 9.36 14.15 3.38
C LYS A 130 9.67 12.77 3.96
N VAL A 131 9.01 12.40 5.06
CA VAL A 131 9.18 11.06 5.65
C VAL A 131 8.69 9.97 4.73
N ALA A 132 7.50 10.12 4.14
CA ALA A 132 6.95 9.14 3.20
C ALA A 132 7.85 8.96 1.96
N ARG A 133 8.35 10.07 1.39
CA ARG A 133 9.30 10.02 0.27
C ARG A 133 10.62 9.39 0.66
N GLY A 134 11.17 9.73 1.83
CA GLY A 134 12.39 9.12 2.34
C GLY A 134 12.29 7.60 2.53
N VAL A 135 11.12 7.12 2.99
CA VAL A 135 10.82 5.67 3.06
C VAL A 135 10.85 5.05 1.66
N GLN A 136 10.18 5.67 0.68
CA GLN A 136 10.19 5.17 -0.70
C GLN A 136 11.60 5.16 -1.31
N GLU A 137 12.35 6.23 -1.11
CA GLU A 137 13.72 6.36 -1.63
C GLU A 137 14.67 5.29 -1.07
N ILE A 138 14.64 5.08 0.24
CA ILE A 138 15.52 4.07 0.86
C ILE A 138 15.13 2.64 0.45
N LEU A 139 13.85 2.34 0.31
CA LEU A 139 13.37 1.04 -0.16
C LEU A 139 13.68 0.80 -1.63
N GLN A 140 13.56 1.84 -2.48
CA GLN A 140 13.92 1.76 -3.89
C GLN A 140 15.43 1.50 -4.04
N LYS A 141 16.27 2.22 -3.31
CA LYS A 141 17.71 2.01 -3.31
C LYS A 141 18.09 0.62 -2.81
N TYR A 142 17.42 0.13 -1.78
CA TYR A 142 17.61 -1.23 -1.30
C TYR A 142 17.26 -2.27 -2.37
N LYS A 143 16.16 -2.09 -3.08
CA LYS A 143 15.76 -2.98 -4.18
C LYS A 143 16.83 -3.05 -5.28
N GLU A 144 17.44 -1.91 -5.63
CA GLU A 144 18.54 -1.84 -6.60
C GLU A 144 19.81 -2.56 -6.10
N LEU A 145 20.09 -2.47 -4.80
CA LEU A 145 21.25 -3.13 -4.19
C LEU A 145 21.04 -4.65 -3.98
N GLN A 146 19.80 -5.13 -3.93
CA GLN A 146 19.52 -6.56 -3.73
C GLN A 146 20.13 -7.45 -4.82
N ASP A 147 20.11 -7.02 -6.07
CA ASP A 147 20.72 -7.78 -7.18
C ASP A 147 22.23 -7.86 -7.02
N ILE A 148 22.88 -6.80 -6.57
CA ILE A 148 24.31 -6.75 -6.30
C ILE A 148 24.64 -7.66 -5.13
N ILE A 149 23.86 -7.60 -4.05
CA ILE A 149 24.05 -8.44 -2.86
C ILE A 149 23.89 -9.92 -3.21
N ALA A 150 22.92 -10.27 -4.05
CA ALA A 150 22.65 -11.65 -4.45
C ALA A 150 23.79 -12.27 -5.30
N ILE A 151 24.49 -11.45 -6.08
CA ILE A 151 25.55 -11.90 -6.99
C ILE A 151 26.94 -11.82 -6.34
N LEU A 152 27.25 -10.72 -5.70
CA LEU A 152 28.58 -10.37 -5.22
C LEU A 152 28.72 -10.47 -3.69
N GLY A 153 27.62 -10.48 -2.95
CA GLY A 153 27.60 -10.46 -1.50
C GLY A 153 27.63 -9.07 -0.89
N MET A 154 27.39 -9.00 0.43
CA MET A 154 27.36 -7.75 1.19
C MET A 154 28.73 -7.06 1.29
N ASP A 155 29.82 -7.83 1.18
CA ASP A 155 31.19 -7.32 1.39
C ASP A 155 31.65 -6.38 0.27
N GLU A 156 31.07 -6.50 -0.92
CA GLU A 156 31.34 -5.63 -2.07
C GLU A 156 30.68 -4.24 -1.98
N LEU A 157 29.75 -4.07 -1.05
CA LEU A 157 29.10 -2.78 -0.84
C LEU A 157 30.03 -1.81 -0.10
N SER A 158 29.97 -0.54 -0.47
CA SER A 158 30.59 0.53 0.32
C SER A 158 29.95 0.65 1.71
N GLU A 159 30.63 1.27 2.65
CA GLU A 159 30.08 1.46 4.02
C GLU A 159 28.79 2.28 4.02
N ASP A 160 28.67 3.26 3.12
CA ASP A 160 27.42 4.04 2.96
C ASP A 160 26.27 3.17 2.43
N GLU A 161 26.54 2.27 1.49
CA GLU A 161 25.53 1.34 0.97
C GLU A 161 25.14 0.29 2.00
N LYS A 162 26.06 -0.22 2.80
CA LYS A 162 25.79 -1.12 3.94
C LYS A 162 24.84 -0.45 4.93
N LEU A 163 25.07 0.82 5.25
CA LEU A 163 24.20 1.60 6.12
C LEU A 163 22.81 1.78 5.54
N VAL A 164 22.70 2.07 4.23
CA VAL A 164 21.41 2.15 3.53
C VAL A 164 20.67 0.81 3.62
N VAL A 165 21.35 -0.32 3.38
CA VAL A 165 20.74 -1.66 3.47
C VAL A 165 20.24 -1.95 4.89
N ASP A 166 21.02 -1.64 5.91
CA ASP A 166 20.66 -1.85 7.31
C ASP A 166 19.40 -1.05 7.68
N ARG A 167 19.38 0.25 7.38
CA ARG A 167 18.21 1.11 7.62
C ARG A 167 17.00 0.67 6.80
N ALA A 168 17.19 0.30 5.54
CA ALA A 168 16.10 -0.18 4.67
C ALA A 168 15.45 -1.46 5.21
N ARG A 169 16.23 -2.39 5.76
CA ARG A 169 15.71 -3.59 6.43
C ARG A 169 14.92 -3.24 7.68
N LYS A 170 15.39 -2.29 8.49
CA LYS A 170 14.64 -1.79 9.65
C LYS A 170 13.32 -1.14 9.22
N VAL A 171 13.34 -0.28 8.19
CA VAL A 171 12.14 0.31 7.60
C VAL A 171 11.18 -0.76 7.11
N GLN A 172 11.66 -1.76 6.39
CA GLN A 172 10.83 -2.86 5.88
C GLN A 172 10.18 -3.67 7.02
N ARG A 173 10.94 -3.97 8.08
CA ARG A 173 10.41 -4.65 9.27
C ARG A 173 9.39 -3.78 10.02
N PHE A 174 9.64 -2.47 10.13
CA PHE A 174 8.75 -1.54 10.81
C PHE A 174 7.45 -1.25 10.06
N LEU A 175 7.38 -1.56 8.76
CA LEU A 175 6.14 -1.58 7.99
C LEU A 175 5.18 -2.70 8.41
N SER A 176 5.66 -3.71 9.14
CA SER A 176 4.81 -4.76 9.72
C SER A 176 4.13 -4.29 11.00
N GLN A 177 2.87 -4.71 11.19
CA GLN A 177 2.06 -4.33 12.34
C GLN A 177 1.10 -5.45 12.74
N PRO A 178 0.92 -5.74 14.03
CA PRO A 178 -0.11 -6.67 14.48
C PRO A 178 -1.51 -6.13 14.25
N PHE A 179 -2.39 -6.93 13.65
CA PHE A 179 -3.78 -6.58 13.40
C PHE A 179 -4.72 -7.15 14.46
N PHE A 180 -5.75 -6.40 14.83
CA PHE A 180 -6.82 -6.88 15.70
C PHE A 180 -7.54 -8.10 15.10
N VAL A 181 -7.81 -8.11 13.79
CA VAL A 181 -8.48 -9.24 13.11
C VAL A 181 -7.63 -10.50 13.07
N ALA A 182 -6.33 -10.39 13.23
CA ALA A 182 -5.39 -11.51 13.21
C ALA A 182 -5.06 -12.07 14.61
N GLU A 183 -5.50 -11.44 15.70
CA GLU A 183 -5.16 -11.83 17.07
C GLU A 183 -5.41 -13.31 17.37
N GLN A 184 -6.57 -13.80 16.95
CA GLN A 184 -6.96 -15.20 17.17
C GLN A 184 -6.08 -16.22 16.43
N PHE A 185 -5.37 -15.79 15.38
CA PHE A 185 -4.48 -16.64 14.59
C PHE A 185 -3.02 -16.51 14.99
N THR A 186 -2.59 -15.31 15.35
CA THR A 186 -1.19 -15.00 15.67
C THR A 186 -0.89 -15.11 17.16
N GLY A 187 -1.91 -15.03 18.01
CA GLY A 187 -1.75 -14.92 19.47
C GLY A 187 -1.16 -13.59 19.93
N SER A 188 -0.95 -12.65 19.03
CA SER A 188 -0.43 -11.32 19.34
C SER A 188 -1.55 -10.28 19.32
N PRO A 189 -1.69 -9.43 20.36
CA PRO A 189 -2.72 -8.40 20.38
C PRO A 189 -2.46 -7.35 19.30
N GLY A 190 -3.53 -6.92 18.63
CA GLY A 190 -3.47 -5.87 17.62
C GLY A 190 -2.97 -4.54 18.19
N ARG A 191 -2.44 -3.71 17.32
CA ARG A 191 -1.94 -2.38 17.67
C ARG A 191 -2.60 -1.33 16.78
N TYR A 192 -3.19 -0.31 17.42
CA TYR A 192 -3.56 0.92 16.73
C TYR A 192 -2.44 1.94 16.89
N VAL A 193 -1.88 2.38 15.79
CA VAL A 193 -0.79 3.37 15.77
C VAL A 193 -1.32 4.68 15.19
N PRO A 194 -1.38 5.77 15.95
CA PRO A 194 -1.74 7.08 15.43
C PRO A 194 -0.76 7.50 14.33
N LEU A 195 -1.28 8.14 13.26
CA LEU A 195 -0.47 8.62 12.13
C LEU A 195 0.77 9.42 12.57
N LYS A 196 0.62 10.23 13.62
CA LYS A 196 1.70 11.03 14.17
C LYS A 196 2.88 10.19 14.69
N GLU A 197 2.56 9.05 15.33
CA GLU A 197 3.56 8.12 15.83
C GLU A 197 4.21 7.32 14.69
N THR A 198 3.44 6.99 13.66
CA THR A 198 3.98 6.37 12.43
C THR A 198 5.01 7.31 11.76
N ILE A 199 4.66 8.59 11.58
CA ILE A 199 5.58 9.57 10.99
C ILE A 199 6.83 9.73 11.85
N ARG A 200 6.68 9.84 13.17
CA ARG A 200 7.80 9.94 14.12
C ARG A 200 8.73 8.74 14.00
N GLY A 201 8.22 7.54 14.06
CA GLY A 201 9.02 6.32 14.01
C GLY A 201 9.83 6.20 12.72
N PHE A 202 9.21 6.37 11.56
CA PHE A 202 9.95 6.35 10.29
C PHE A 202 10.96 7.48 10.17
N LYS A 203 10.64 8.68 10.65
CA LYS A 203 11.59 9.81 10.68
C LYS A 203 12.84 9.49 11.49
N GLU A 204 12.68 8.91 12.68
CA GLU A 204 13.78 8.54 13.56
C GLU A 204 14.67 7.44 12.93
N ILE A 205 14.06 6.42 12.29
CA ILE A 205 14.80 5.37 11.58
C ILE A 205 15.59 5.96 10.41
N LEU A 206 14.94 6.79 9.58
CA LEU A 206 15.61 7.43 8.44
C LEU A 206 16.76 8.35 8.87
N ALA A 207 16.62 9.03 10.01
CA ALA A 207 17.66 9.87 10.59
C ALA A 207 18.81 9.09 11.26
N GLY A 208 18.70 7.75 11.34
CA GLY A 208 19.73 6.88 11.92
C GLY A 208 19.77 6.87 13.44
N GLN A 209 18.72 7.36 14.13
CA GLN A 209 18.70 7.42 15.59
C GLN A 209 18.67 6.03 16.25
N HIS A 210 18.38 4.99 15.48
CA HIS A 210 18.23 3.61 15.92
C HIS A 210 19.12 2.65 15.15
N ASP A 211 20.25 3.13 14.61
CA ASP A 211 21.19 2.29 13.85
C ASP A 211 21.83 1.19 14.70
N ASP A 212 21.94 1.40 16.02
CA ASP A 212 22.47 0.45 16.99
C ASP A 212 21.51 -0.67 17.38
N LEU A 213 20.23 -0.58 17.01
CA LEU A 213 19.22 -1.58 17.34
C LEU A 213 19.16 -2.69 16.28
N PRO A 214 18.94 -3.96 16.70
CA PRO A 214 18.82 -5.08 15.76
C PRO A 214 17.54 -4.97 14.91
N GLU A 215 17.59 -5.34 13.63
CA GLU A 215 16.43 -5.27 12.71
C GLU A 215 15.20 -6.05 13.20
N GLY A 216 15.41 -7.16 13.93
CA GLY A 216 14.33 -7.97 14.49
C GLY A 216 13.48 -7.25 15.53
N ALA A 217 13.99 -6.18 16.15
CA ALA A 217 13.24 -5.36 17.09
C ALA A 217 12.10 -4.58 16.42
N PHE A 218 12.25 -4.22 15.15
CA PHE A 218 11.27 -3.46 14.38
C PHE A 218 10.14 -4.31 13.79
N TYR A 219 10.23 -5.64 13.93
CA TYR A 219 9.27 -6.56 13.33
C TYR A 219 8.04 -6.74 14.21
N MET A 220 6.83 -6.56 13.63
CA MET A 220 5.54 -6.75 14.30
C MET A 220 5.42 -5.97 15.61
N VAL A 221 5.64 -4.68 15.53
CA VAL A 221 5.48 -3.71 16.62
C VAL A 221 4.52 -2.59 16.18
N GLY A 222 4.02 -1.82 17.13
CA GLY A 222 3.18 -0.66 16.84
C GLY A 222 4.01 0.61 16.68
N THR A 223 4.47 1.18 17.79
CA THR A 223 5.25 2.42 17.80
C THR A 223 6.75 2.15 17.83
N ILE A 224 7.54 3.20 17.59
CA ILE A 224 9.00 3.12 17.70
C ILE A 224 9.44 2.80 19.13
N ASP A 225 8.71 3.26 20.13
CA ASP A 225 8.99 2.98 21.54
C ASP A 225 8.88 1.48 21.85
N GLU A 226 7.88 0.79 21.26
CA GLU A 226 7.76 -0.67 21.36
C GLU A 226 8.95 -1.40 20.71
N ALA A 227 9.51 -0.86 19.63
CA ALA A 227 10.70 -1.42 19.01
C ALA A 227 11.93 -1.28 19.94
N ILE A 228 12.08 -0.14 20.60
CA ILE A 228 13.15 0.10 21.56
C ILE A 228 13.02 -0.85 22.75
N GLU A 229 11.85 -0.97 23.35
CA GLU A 229 11.59 -1.92 24.45
C GLU A 229 11.88 -3.37 24.05
N LYS A 230 11.47 -3.75 22.83
CA LYS A 230 11.73 -5.08 22.29
C LYS A 230 13.24 -5.34 22.11
N ALA A 231 13.99 -4.34 21.63
CA ALA A 231 15.43 -4.43 21.51
C ALA A 231 16.11 -4.63 22.87
N GLU A 232 15.63 -3.94 23.91
CA GLU A 232 16.16 -4.12 25.27
C GLU A 232 15.90 -5.53 25.83
N LYS A 233 14.71 -6.09 25.59
CA LYS A 233 14.38 -7.47 25.97
C LYS A 233 15.27 -8.47 25.23
N MET A 234 15.45 -8.28 23.92
CA MET A 234 16.35 -9.12 23.11
C MET A 234 17.80 -9.10 23.63
N LYS A 235 18.30 -7.94 24.09
CA LYS A 235 19.64 -7.81 24.71
C LYS A 235 19.75 -8.56 26.06
N LYS A 236 18.64 -8.68 26.79
CA LYS A 236 18.58 -9.40 28.09
C LYS A 236 18.36 -10.91 27.94
N GLY A 237 18.09 -11.39 26.72
CA GLY A 237 17.79 -12.80 26.42
C GLY A 237 16.38 -13.24 26.83
N GLU A 238 15.45 -12.29 26.93
CA GLU A 238 14.04 -12.50 27.24
C GLU A 238 13.18 -12.62 25.97
#